data_f1d685fcc552fbd3aefe1d8ad4fa013a
#
_entry.id   f1d685fcc552fbd3aefe1d8ad4fa013a
#
_cell.length_a   1.000
_cell.length_b   1.000
_cell.length_c   1.000
_cell.angle_alpha   90.00
_cell.angle_beta   90.00
_cell.angle_gamma   90.00
#
_symmetry.space_group_name_H-M   'P 1'
#
loop_
_entity.id
_entity.type
_entity.pdbx_description
1 polymer ?
#
loop_
_entity_poly.entity_id
_entity_poly.type
_entity_poly.pdbx_seq_one_letter_code
_entity_poly.pdbx_strand_id
1 'polypeptide(L)'
;DTYMQSKEYLLARIAALFGGRIAESIINGNQGITTGASNDIEVATNIATNMVTKWGFSEALGTIKFGEDEGSPFLGRTASAPSQHRSEETSKLIDSEVKSIIDSCYKRAEKLLKENLDKLNVMADALLKYETIDANQIDDIMAGAKPISNDDDDISSDKNVDVQADRKSGSAG
;
A
#
# COMPACT_ATOMS: atom_id res chain seq x y z
N ASP A 1 -19.71 1.11 1.07
CA ASP A 1 -20.19 0.06 0.16
C ASP A 1 -19.18 -0.16 -0.97
N THR A 2 -18.16 -0.98 -0.67
CA THR A 2 -17.06 -1.29 -1.59
C THR A 2 -17.12 -2.74 -2.06
N TYR A 3 -18.28 -3.17 -2.53
CA TYR A 3 -18.43 -4.53 -3.03
C TYR A 3 -17.99 -4.71 -4.48
N MET A 4 -17.75 -3.62 -5.22
CA MET A 4 -17.28 -3.67 -6.59
C MET A 4 -15.90 -3.03 -6.71
N GLN A 5 -14.89 -3.85 -6.92
CA GLN A 5 -13.51 -3.41 -7.10
C GLN A 5 -13.14 -3.46 -8.58
N SER A 6 -12.63 -2.36 -9.12
CA SER A 6 -12.16 -2.30 -10.50
C SER A 6 -10.84 -3.05 -10.67
N LYS A 7 -10.55 -3.45 -11.92
CA LYS A 7 -9.24 -4.02 -12.28
C LYS A 7 -8.08 -3.08 -11.88
N GLU A 8 -8.22 -1.79 -12.14
CA GLU A 8 -7.20 -0.79 -11.76
C GLU A 8 -6.97 -0.71 -10.27
N TYR A 9 -8.03 -0.74 -9.47
CA TYR A 9 -7.93 -0.76 -8.02
C TYR A 9 -7.17 -1.98 -7.52
N LEU A 10 -7.46 -3.16 -8.05
CA LEU A 10 -6.80 -4.40 -7.67
C LEU A 10 -5.32 -4.42 -8.06
N LEU A 11 -4.98 -3.93 -9.25
CA LEU A 11 -3.59 -3.78 -9.68
C LEU A 11 -2.82 -2.80 -8.79
N ALA A 12 -3.45 -1.68 -8.44
CA ALA A 12 -2.86 -0.71 -7.52
C ALA A 12 -2.65 -1.29 -6.12
N ARG A 13 -3.59 -2.12 -5.64
CA ARG A 13 -3.47 -2.82 -4.36
C ARG A 13 -2.31 -3.81 -4.35
N ILE A 14 -2.15 -4.60 -5.41
CA ILE A 14 -1.00 -5.51 -5.55
C ILE A 14 0.32 -4.71 -5.55
N ALA A 15 0.39 -3.63 -6.34
CA ALA A 15 1.57 -2.76 -6.37
C ALA A 15 1.89 -2.17 -4.99
N ALA A 16 0.88 -1.74 -4.23
CA ALA A 16 1.06 -1.21 -2.87
C ALA A 16 1.62 -2.25 -1.89
N LEU A 17 1.18 -3.52 -1.98
CA LEU A 17 1.72 -4.62 -1.19
C LEU A 17 3.21 -4.85 -1.45
N PHE A 18 3.63 -4.80 -2.71
CA PHE A 18 5.06 -4.89 -3.06
C PHE A 18 5.84 -3.63 -2.72
N GLY A 19 5.18 -2.47 -2.70
CA GLY A 19 5.78 -1.19 -2.35
C GLY A 19 6.46 -1.21 -0.99
N GLY A 20 5.81 -1.75 0.02
CA GLY A 20 6.37 -1.92 1.36
C GLY A 20 7.66 -2.74 1.36
N ARG A 21 7.64 -3.90 0.70
CA ARG A 21 8.82 -4.77 0.59
C ARG A 21 9.97 -4.11 -0.16
N ILE A 22 9.68 -3.43 -1.26
CA ILE A 22 10.70 -2.74 -2.05
C ILE A 22 11.30 -1.58 -1.25
N ALA A 23 10.46 -0.82 -0.53
CA ALA A 23 10.90 0.26 0.33
C ALA A 23 11.84 -0.25 1.43
N GLU A 24 11.50 -1.34 2.12
CA GLU A 24 12.37 -1.98 3.11
C GLU A 24 13.72 -2.39 2.49
N SER A 25 13.70 -2.97 1.30
CA SER A 25 14.92 -3.38 0.58
C SER A 25 15.81 -2.18 0.21
N ILE A 26 15.22 -1.07 -0.18
CA ILE A 26 15.95 0.16 -0.53
C ILE A 26 16.58 0.79 0.71
N ILE A 27 15.83 0.90 1.81
CA ILE A 27 16.28 1.58 3.03
C ILE A 27 17.25 0.70 3.82
N ASN A 28 16.96 -0.58 4.01
CA ASN A 28 17.69 -1.47 4.92
C ASN A 28 18.64 -2.44 4.19
N GLY A 29 18.65 -2.42 2.87
CA GLY A 29 19.35 -3.41 2.05
C GLY A 29 18.65 -4.79 2.07
N ASN A 30 19.16 -5.71 1.27
CA ASN A 30 18.54 -7.04 1.09
C ASN A 30 18.52 -7.91 2.37
N GLN A 31 19.34 -7.59 3.37
CA GLN A 31 19.37 -8.30 4.65
C GLN A 31 18.31 -7.84 5.63
N GLY A 32 17.69 -6.69 5.38
CA GLY A 32 16.63 -6.13 6.21
C GLY A 32 15.21 -6.58 5.85
N ILE A 33 15.05 -7.49 4.88
CA ILE A 33 13.74 -8.01 4.48
C ILE A 33 13.22 -8.95 5.55
N THR A 34 12.11 -8.59 6.16
CA THR A 34 11.48 -9.36 7.24
C THR A 34 10.47 -10.39 6.71
N THR A 35 10.08 -11.33 7.58
CA THR A 35 9.02 -12.30 7.28
C THR A 35 7.64 -11.67 7.08
N GLY A 36 7.44 -10.40 7.48
CA GLY A 36 6.24 -9.62 7.16
C GLY A 36 5.95 -9.53 5.67
N ALA A 37 7.00 -9.50 4.85
CA ALA A 37 6.88 -9.51 3.40
C ALA A 37 6.27 -10.80 2.81
N SER A 38 6.30 -11.93 3.52
CA SER A 38 5.72 -13.17 3.01
C SER A 38 4.20 -13.14 2.98
N ASN A 39 3.56 -12.50 3.94
CA ASN A 39 2.11 -12.31 3.93
C ASN A 39 1.67 -11.41 2.76
N ASP A 40 2.42 -10.37 2.46
CA ASP A 40 2.13 -9.46 1.34
C ASP A 40 2.22 -10.18 -0.02
N ILE A 41 3.20 -11.07 -0.17
CA ILE A 41 3.33 -11.92 -1.37
C ILE A 41 2.12 -12.86 -1.50
N GLU A 42 1.71 -13.49 -0.41
CA GLU A 42 0.55 -14.38 -0.40
C GLU A 42 -0.73 -13.64 -0.79
N VAL A 43 -0.99 -12.50 -0.17
CA VAL A 43 -2.17 -11.67 -0.46
C VAL A 43 -2.14 -11.19 -1.92
N ALA A 44 -1.01 -10.71 -2.41
CA ALA A 44 -0.85 -10.26 -3.80
C ALA A 44 -1.11 -11.41 -4.79
N THR A 45 -0.57 -12.60 -4.52
CA THR A 45 -0.78 -13.79 -5.34
C THR A 45 -2.24 -14.21 -5.36
N ASN A 46 -2.92 -14.18 -4.21
CA ASN A 46 -4.34 -14.50 -4.12
C ASN A 46 -5.22 -13.52 -4.90
N ILE A 47 -4.93 -12.23 -4.83
CA ILE A 47 -5.64 -11.21 -5.62
C ILE A 47 -5.42 -11.47 -7.11
N ALA A 48 -4.20 -11.65 -7.56
CA ALA A 48 -3.89 -11.90 -8.96
C ALA A 48 -4.55 -13.20 -9.48
N THR A 49 -4.52 -14.26 -8.69
CA THR A 49 -5.17 -15.52 -9.01
C THR A 49 -6.69 -15.36 -9.15
N ASN A 50 -7.33 -14.64 -8.24
CA ASN A 50 -8.76 -14.37 -8.32
C ASN A 50 -9.12 -13.49 -9.52
N MET A 51 -8.28 -12.53 -9.88
CA MET A 51 -8.48 -11.70 -11.09
C MET A 51 -8.50 -12.56 -12.34
N VAL A 52 -7.63 -13.53 -12.43
CA VAL A 52 -7.49 -14.42 -13.60
C VAL A 52 -8.58 -15.50 -13.61
N THR A 53 -8.87 -16.13 -12.47
CA THR A 53 -9.69 -17.33 -12.40
C THR A 53 -11.16 -17.06 -12.09
N LYS A 54 -11.47 -16.06 -11.27
CA LYS A 54 -12.84 -15.83 -10.75
C LYS A 54 -13.52 -14.61 -11.32
N TRP A 55 -12.77 -13.53 -11.58
CA TRP A 55 -13.38 -12.22 -11.90
C TRP A 55 -13.30 -11.85 -13.38
N GLY A 56 -12.75 -12.72 -14.21
CA GLY A 56 -12.76 -12.53 -15.68
C GLY A 56 -11.91 -11.36 -16.18
N PHE A 57 -10.87 -10.99 -15.45
CA PHE A 57 -9.99 -9.87 -15.82
C PHE A 57 -8.80 -10.25 -16.72
N SER A 58 -8.74 -11.51 -17.16
CA SER A 58 -7.75 -11.96 -18.14
C SER A 58 -8.40 -12.09 -19.52
N GLU A 59 -7.87 -11.39 -20.51
CA GLU A 59 -8.33 -11.51 -21.89
C GLU A 59 -8.02 -12.89 -22.48
N ALA A 60 -6.90 -13.49 -22.07
CA ALA A 60 -6.48 -14.80 -22.55
C ALA A 60 -7.40 -15.94 -22.12
N LEU A 61 -7.98 -15.83 -20.91
CA LEU A 61 -8.92 -16.83 -20.35
C LEU A 61 -10.38 -16.46 -20.55
N GLY A 62 -10.67 -15.22 -20.95
CA GLY A 62 -12.01 -14.72 -21.15
C GLY A 62 -12.84 -14.62 -19.87
N THR A 63 -14.14 -14.81 -20.00
CA THR A 63 -15.12 -14.62 -18.92
C THR A 63 -15.56 -15.95 -18.26
N ILE A 64 -14.76 -16.99 -18.40
CA ILE A 64 -15.02 -18.29 -17.80
C ILE A 64 -14.44 -18.32 -16.38
N LYS A 65 -15.23 -18.80 -15.43
CA LYS A 65 -14.78 -18.99 -14.05
C LYS A 65 -14.03 -20.31 -13.92
N PHE A 66 -12.78 -20.26 -13.51
CA PHE A 66 -11.92 -21.43 -13.30
C PHE A 66 -11.67 -21.75 -11.82
N GLY A 67 -12.13 -20.91 -10.90
CA GLY A 67 -11.96 -21.13 -9.46
C GLY A 67 -12.96 -22.13 -8.92
N GLU A 68 -12.55 -22.94 -7.96
CA GLU A 68 -13.49 -23.66 -7.12
C GLU A 68 -14.22 -22.66 -6.25
N ASP A 69 -15.57 -22.77 -6.15
CA ASP A 69 -16.25 -22.15 -5.04
C ASP A 69 -15.76 -22.86 -3.79
N GLU A 70 -15.12 -22.13 -2.88
CA GLU A 70 -14.99 -22.59 -1.51
C GLU A 70 -16.42 -22.79 -1.01
N GLY A 71 -16.87 -24.03 -1.13
CA GLY A 71 -18.22 -24.42 -0.79
C GLY A 71 -18.51 -23.94 0.61
N SER A 72 -19.62 -23.23 0.75
CA SER A 72 -20.22 -22.92 2.04
C SER A 72 -20.09 -24.16 2.93
N PRO A 73 -19.52 -24.08 4.14
CA PRO A 73 -19.30 -25.24 5.00
C PRO A 73 -20.61 -25.93 5.46
N PHE A 74 -21.74 -25.50 4.93
CA PHE A 74 -23.07 -25.94 5.32
C PHE A 74 -23.74 -26.94 4.38
N LEU A 75 -23.17 -27.25 3.22
CA LEU A 75 -23.66 -28.33 2.37
C LEU A 75 -22.77 -29.54 2.58
N GLY A 76 -23.32 -30.47 3.34
CA GLY A 76 -22.70 -31.72 3.68
C GLY A 76 -22.05 -32.39 2.47
N ARG A 77 -20.93 -33.06 2.74
CA ARG A 77 -20.21 -33.94 1.85
C ARG A 77 -21.17 -34.77 0.97
N THR A 78 -21.58 -34.23 -0.14
CA THR A 78 -21.94 -35.05 -1.29
C THR A 78 -20.67 -35.19 -2.09
N ALA A 79 -20.00 -36.31 -1.87
CA ALA A 79 -18.97 -36.80 -2.74
C ALA A 79 -19.43 -36.73 -4.18
N SER A 80 -18.58 -36.20 -5.07
CA SER A 80 -18.72 -36.16 -6.51
C SER A 80 -19.51 -35.01 -7.14
N ALA A 81 -19.11 -33.75 -6.86
CA ALA A 81 -19.04 -32.85 -8.00
C ALA A 81 -17.70 -33.19 -8.71
N PRO A 82 -17.68 -33.43 -10.04
CA PRO A 82 -16.41 -33.55 -10.72
C PRO A 82 -15.68 -32.26 -10.52
N SER A 83 -14.54 -32.30 -9.82
CA SER A 83 -13.54 -31.25 -9.91
C SER A 83 -13.40 -30.98 -11.41
N GLN A 84 -13.71 -29.75 -11.85
CA GLN A 84 -13.45 -29.40 -13.23
C GLN A 84 -11.95 -29.53 -13.39
N HIS A 85 -11.50 -30.67 -13.89
CA HIS A 85 -10.10 -30.88 -14.21
C HIS A 85 -9.75 -29.86 -15.28
N ARG A 86 -9.10 -28.79 -14.84
CA ARG A 86 -8.46 -27.88 -15.76
C ARG A 86 -7.49 -28.67 -16.60
N SER A 87 -7.50 -28.46 -17.91
CA SER A 87 -6.45 -29.02 -18.75
C SER A 87 -5.10 -28.50 -18.26
N GLU A 88 -4.04 -29.28 -18.46
CA GLU A 88 -2.69 -28.83 -18.12
C GLU A 88 -2.32 -27.52 -18.82
N GLU A 89 -2.76 -27.36 -20.07
CA GLU A 89 -2.58 -26.15 -20.86
C GLU A 89 -3.29 -24.94 -20.22
N THR A 90 -4.53 -25.10 -19.75
CA THR A 90 -5.25 -24.05 -19.05
C THR A 90 -4.56 -23.68 -17.74
N SER A 91 -4.07 -24.66 -16.97
CA SER A 91 -3.33 -24.39 -15.74
C SER A 91 -2.04 -23.62 -16.00
N LYS A 92 -1.29 -23.97 -17.04
CA LYS A 92 -0.10 -23.22 -17.46
C LYS A 92 -0.43 -21.79 -17.88
N LEU A 93 -1.54 -21.60 -18.60
CA LEU A 93 -1.97 -20.27 -19.00
C LEU A 93 -2.39 -19.42 -17.80
N ILE A 94 -3.09 -20.00 -16.83
CA ILE A 94 -3.42 -19.32 -15.56
C ILE A 94 -2.16 -18.88 -14.83
N ASP A 95 -1.18 -19.77 -14.68
CA ASP A 95 0.09 -19.48 -14.00
C ASP A 95 0.86 -18.36 -14.72
N SER A 96 0.88 -18.39 -16.05
CA SER A 96 1.51 -17.36 -16.87
C SER A 96 0.83 -15.99 -16.70
N GLU A 97 -0.49 -15.93 -16.70
CA GLU A 97 -1.26 -14.71 -16.51
C GLU A 97 -1.08 -14.12 -15.10
N VAL A 98 -1.13 -14.97 -14.06
CA VAL A 98 -0.87 -14.57 -12.67
C VAL A 98 0.54 -13.98 -12.55
N LYS A 99 1.54 -14.67 -13.08
CA LYS A 99 2.93 -14.19 -13.05
C LYS A 99 3.08 -12.85 -13.77
N SER A 100 2.44 -12.68 -14.91
CA SER A 100 2.46 -11.43 -15.68
C SER A 100 1.88 -10.26 -14.88
N ILE A 101 0.76 -10.46 -14.19
CA ILE A 101 0.15 -9.45 -13.31
C ILE A 101 1.11 -9.08 -12.17
N ILE A 102 1.65 -10.07 -11.48
CA ILE A 102 2.59 -9.87 -10.37
C ILE A 102 3.82 -9.11 -10.82
N ASP A 103 4.48 -9.55 -11.90
CA ASP A 103 5.69 -8.92 -12.42
C ASP A 103 5.46 -7.46 -12.85
N SER A 104 4.33 -7.20 -13.48
CA SER A 104 3.94 -5.86 -13.93
C SER A 104 3.68 -4.92 -12.75
N CYS A 105 2.97 -5.37 -11.74
CA CYS A 105 2.70 -4.60 -10.52
C CYS A 105 3.98 -4.36 -9.71
N TYR A 106 4.87 -5.35 -9.62
CA TYR A 106 6.16 -5.22 -8.96
C TYR A 106 7.04 -4.16 -9.63
N LYS A 107 7.17 -4.22 -10.94
CA LYS A 107 7.93 -3.23 -11.74
C LYS A 107 7.36 -1.82 -11.59
N ARG A 108 6.04 -1.68 -11.58
CA ARG A 108 5.38 -0.40 -11.34
C ARG A 108 5.73 0.18 -9.97
N ALA A 109 5.64 -0.62 -8.93
CA ALA A 109 5.99 -0.20 -7.57
C ALA A 109 7.48 0.16 -7.44
N GLU A 110 8.36 -0.65 -8.01
CA GLU A 110 9.81 -0.40 -8.01
C GLU A 110 10.15 0.93 -8.73
N LYS A 111 9.58 1.15 -9.89
CA LYS A 111 9.77 2.39 -10.65
C LYS A 111 9.32 3.62 -9.85
N LEU A 112 8.10 3.58 -9.29
CA LEU A 112 7.55 4.69 -8.51
C LEU A 112 8.42 5.02 -7.29
N LEU A 113 8.94 4.01 -6.58
CA LEU A 113 9.79 4.21 -5.42
C LEU A 113 11.17 4.75 -5.80
N LYS A 114 11.76 4.25 -6.87
CA LYS A 114 13.05 4.75 -7.37
C LYS A 114 12.97 6.19 -7.88
N GLU A 115 11.88 6.56 -8.53
CA GLU A 115 11.65 7.93 -9.01
C GLU A 115 11.36 8.92 -7.88
N ASN A 116 10.91 8.45 -6.72
CA ASN A 116 10.59 9.25 -5.53
C ASN A 116 11.44 8.88 -4.30
N LEU A 117 12.70 8.49 -4.54
CA LEU A 117 13.60 8.04 -3.49
C LEU A 117 13.88 9.12 -2.43
N ASP A 118 13.94 10.37 -2.82
CA ASP A 118 14.07 11.52 -1.94
C ASP A 118 12.89 11.60 -0.94
N LYS A 119 11.67 11.45 -1.42
CA LYS A 119 10.46 11.43 -0.58
C LYS A 119 10.41 10.22 0.33
N LEU A 120 10.83 9.05 -0.17
CA LEU A 120 10.94 7.83 0.63
C LEU A 120 11.91 8.02 1.80
N ASN A 121 13.07 8.62 1.57
CA ASN A 121 14.05 8.90 2.61
C ASN A 121 13.51 9.89 3.65
N VAL A 122 12.80 10.94 3.22
CA VAL A 122 12.17 11.90 4.15
C VAL A 122 11.10 11.23 4.99
N MET A 123 10.30 10.32 4.42
CA MET A 123 9.31 9.53 5.18
C MET A 123 9.99 8.63 6.21
N ALA A 124 11.07 7.94 5.83
CA ALA A 124 11.81 7.07 6.73
C ALA A 124 12.40 7.87 7.91
N ASP A 125 13.01 9.03 7.66
CA ASP A 125 13.54 9.91 8.69
C ASP A 125 12.44 10.46 9.60
N ALA A 126 11.29 10.82 9.05
CA ALA A 126 10.13 11.28 9.82
C ALA A 126 9.59 10.17 10.74
N LEU A 127 9.50 8.92 10.26
CA LEU A 127 9.11 7.77 11.08
C LEU A 127 10.09 7.48 12.21
N LEU A 128 11.39 7.66 11.99
CA LEU A 128 12.40 7.54 13.05
C LEU A 128 12.28 8.65 14.10
N LYS A 129 11.89 9.86 13.67
CA LYS A 129 11.76 11.02 14.56
C LYS A 129 10.44 11.01 15.37
N TYR A 130 9.34 10.69 14.70
CA TYR A 130 7.99 10.83 15.27
C TYR A 130 7.32 9.50 15.61
N GLU A 131 7.93 8.36 15.28
CA GLU A 131 7.41 6.98 15.39
C GLU A 131 6.20 6.70 14.48
N THR A 132 5.34 7.70 14.26
CA THR A 132 4.22 7.66 13.33
C THR A 132 4.17 8.96 12.51
N ILE A 133 3.63 8.88 11.31
CA ILE A 133 3.32 10.04 10.48
C ILE A 133 1.85 10.01 10.10
N ASP A 134 1.18 11.15 10.17
CA ASP A 134 -0.22 11.30 9.80
C ASP A 134 -0.40 11.68 8.33
N ALA A 135 -1.66 11.77 7.88
CA ALA A 135 -1.98 12.10 6.50
C ALA A 135 -1.46 13.49 6.09
N ASN A 136 -1.51 14.47 6.98
CA ASN A 136 -1.02 15.82 6.69
C ASN A 136 0.49 15.84 6.51
N GLN A 137 1.22 15.12 7.36
CA GLN A 137 2.67 14.98 7.24
C GLN A 137 3.07 14.25 5.94
N ILE A 138 2.30 13.25 5.52
CA ILE A 138 2.50 12.56 4.24
C ILE A 138 2.27 13.54 3.08
N ASP A 139 1.21 14.33 3.12
CA ASP A 139 0.90 15.33 2.09
C ASP A 139 1.99 16.39 1.99
N ASP A 140 2.52 16.84 3.10
CA ASP A 140 3.66 17.79 3.16
C ASP A 140 4.91 17.18 2.48
N ILE A 141 5.24 15.95 2.81
CA ILE A 141 6.38 15.25 2.20
C ILE A 141 6.17 15.08 0.70
N MET A 142 4.97 14.70 0.27
CA MET A 142 4.64 14.55 -1.14
C MET A 142 4.71 15.88 -1.90
N ALA A 143 4.41 16.99 -1.24
CA ALA A 143 4.57 18.34 -1.77
C ALA A 143 6.02 18.87 -1.72
N GLY A 144 6.95 18.11 -1.13
CA GLY A 144 8.35 18.50 -0.98
C GLY A 144 8.63 19.39 0.25
N ALA A 145 7.68 19.53 1.16
CA ALA A 145 7.84 20.24 2.42
C ALA A 145 8.40 19.33 3.52
N LYS A 146 8.95 19.91 4.58
CA LYS A 146 9.34 19.14 5.76
C LYS A 146 8.09 18.86 6.60
N PRO A 147 7.89 17.62 7.07
CA PRO A 147 6.77 17.31 7.95
C PRO A 147 6.96 18.02 9.30
N ILE A 148 5.92 18.71 9.76
CA ILE A 148 5.89 19.37 11.06
C ILE A 148 5.04 18.52 11.99
N SER A 149 5.47 18.28 13.23
CA SER A 149 4.64 17.62 14.22
C SER A 149 3.61 18.60 14.80
N ASN A 150 2.42 18.08 15.10
CA ASN A 150 1.38 18.86 15.75
C ASN A 150 1.81 19.36 17.15
N ASP A 151 2.87 18.80 17.73
CA ASP A 151 3.44 19.21 19.02
C ASP A 151 4.38 20.43 18.87
N ASP A 152 4.87 20.74 17.67
CA ASP A 152 5.74 21.87 17.41
C ASP A 152 4.94 23.20 17.23
N ASP A 153 3.62 23.13 16.98
CA ASP A 153 2.76 24.30 16.83
C ASP A 153 2.36 24.94 18.18
N ASP A 154 2.42 24.21 19.29
CA ASP A 154 2.10 24.75 20.62
C ASP A 154 3.23 25.63 21.21
N ILE A 155 4.44 25.58 20.69
CA ILE A 155 5.58 26.37 21.19
C ILE A 155 5.68 27.73 20.52
N SER A 156 5.00 27.94 19.39
CA SER A 156 5.06 29.21 18.65
C SER A 156 3.94 30.20 19.01
N SER A 157 2.91 29.77 19.75
CA SER A 157 1.80 30.65 20.17
C SER A 157 2.01 31.38 21.50
N ASP A 158 3.05 31.02 22.26
CA ASP A 158 3.30 31.63 23.58
C ASP A 158 4.37 32.75 23.61
N LYS A 159 4.82 33.26 22.46
CA LYS A 159 5.80 34.33 22.41
C LYS A 159 5.27 35.72 21.98
N ASN A 160 3.96 35.96 22.06
CA ASN A 160 3.39 37.26 21.73
C ASN A 160 2.43 37.79 22.79
N VAL A 161 2.75 37.63 24.08
CA VAL A 161 2.13 38.47 25.14
C VAL A 161 3.26 38.88 26.06
N ASP A 162 3.74 40.08 25.89
CA ASP A 162 4.25 41.02 26.87
C ASP A 162 5.29 41.96 26.27
N VAL A 163 4.83 42.96 25.52
CA VAL A 163 5.51 44.27 25.44
C VAL A 163 4.45 45.34 25.16
N GLN A 164 3.62 45.69 26.16
CA GLN A 164 2.97 47.00 26.18
C GLN A 164 2.31 47.26 27.54
N ALA A 165 3.11 47.48 28.55
CA ALA A 165 2.64 48.22 29.74
C ALA A 165 3.85 48.74 30.50
N ASP A 166 4.43 49.85 30.06
CA ASP A 166 5.08 50.85 30.95
C ASP A 166 5.50 52.06 30.13
N ARG A 167 4.57 52.96 29.93
CA ARG A 167 4.83 54.40 29.68
C ARG A 167 3.58 55.19 29.98
N LYS A 168 3.36 55.49 31.26
CA LYS A 168 2.67 56.70 31.71
C LYS A 168 2.71 56.78 33.22
N SER A 169 3.74 57.44 33.76
CA SER A 169 3.57 58.31 34.92
C SER A 169 4.88 59.06 35.11
N GLY A 170 4.87 60.32 34.98
CA GLY A 170 6.02 61.16 35.31
C GLY A 170 5.99 62.49 34.57
N SER A 171 5.02 63.37 34.86
CA SER A 171 5.21 64.83 34.76
C SER A 171 4.07 65.49 35.44
N ALA A 172 4.32 65.99 36.64
CA ALA A 172 3.70 67.17 37.19
C ALA A 172 4.53 67.64 38.36
N GLY A 173 5.05 68.87 38.28
CA GLY A 173 5.73 69.60 39.33
C GLY A 173 6.59 70.62 38.73
#